data_bbd6e55e69da84f35ad6cf2160c05000
#
_entry.id   bbd6e55e69da84f35ad6cf2160c05000
#
_cell.length_a   1.000
_cell.length_b   1.000
_cell.length_c   1.000
_cell.angle_alpha   90.00
_cell.angle_beta   90.00
_cell.angle_gamma   90.00
#
_symmetry.space_group_name_H-M   'P 1'
#
loop_
_entity.id
_entity.type
_entity.pdbx_description
1 polymer ?
#
loop_
_entity_poly.entity_id
_entity_poly.type
_entity_poly.pdbx_seq_one_letter_code
_entity_poly.pdbx_strand_id
1 'polypeptide(L)'
;GIISASLGKLLQARGYKVTIQKFDPYINIDPGTLNPYEHGECYVTVDGHEADLDLGHYERFLNVQTTRANNITTGRIYQSVINKERKGDYLGKTVQVVPHITDEIKRNVKLLGSKYKFDFVITEIGGTVGDIESLPFIESVRQLKWELGKNCLCVHLTYVPYIAAAKEYKTKPTQHSVKQLQ
;
A
#
# COMPACT_ATOMS: atom_id res chain seq x y z
N GLY A 1 -8.80 -3.31 2.41
CA GLY A 1 -8.98 -4.40 3.36
C GLY A 1 -9.67 -5.62 2.77
N ILE A 2 -10.99 -5.67 2.80
CA ILE A 2 -11.77 -6.91 2.49
C ILE A 2 -11.52 -7.46 1.08
N ILE A 3 -11.39 -6.62 0.08
CA ILE A 3 -11.14 -7.05 -1.32
C ILE A 3 -9.75 -7.69 -1.43
N SER A 4 -8.72 -7.04 -0.87
CA SER A 4 -7.35 -7.58 -0.88
C SER A 4 -7.28 -8.93 -0.16
N ALA A 5 -7.91 -9.04 1.01
CA ALA A 5 -7.96 -10.27 1.80
C ALA A 5 -8.71 -11.39 1.05
N SER A 6 -9.85 -11.09 0.45
CA SER A 6 -10.65 -12.05 -0.32
C SER A 6 -9.90 -12.54 -1.56
N LEU A 7 -9.27 -11.63 -2.31
CA LEU A 7 -8.44 -11.98 -3.46
C LEU A 7 -7.27 -12.89 -3.05
N GLY A 8 -6.59 -12.53 -1.97
CA GLY A 8 -5.51 -13.35 -1.42
C GLY A 8 -5.97 -14.75 -1.05
N LYS A 9 -7.14 -14.85 -0.39
CA LYS A 9 -7.72 -16.16 -0.04
C LYS A 9 -8.08 -17.01 -1.26
N LEU A 10 -8.64 -16.40 -2.30
CA LEU A 10 -8.97 -17.09 -3.53
C LEU A 10 -7.71 -17.60 -4.28
N LEU A 11 -6.63 -16.83 -4.25
CA LEU A 11 -5.34 -17.26 -4.79
C LEU A 11 -4.74 -18.41 -3.98
N GLN A 12 -4.79 -18.35 -2.64
CA GLN A 12 -4.37 -19.46 -1.78
C GLN A 12 -5.17 -20.74 -2.06
N ALA A 13 -6.49 -20.63 -2.27
CA ALA A 13 -7.33 -21.76 -2.60
C ALA A 13 -6.95 -22.43 -3.94
N ARG A 14 -6.21 -21.72 -4.80
CA ARG A 14 -5.62 -22.23 -6.03
C ARG A 14 -4.19 -22.77 -5.86
N GLY A 15 -3.69 -22.83 -4.63
CA GLY A 15 -2.36 -23.37 -4.32
C GLY A 15 -1.21 -22.36 -4.36
N TYR A 16 -1.47 -21.07 -4.54
CA TYR A 16 -0.43 -20.05 -4.56
C TYR A 16 -0.03 -19.60 -3.15
N LYS A 17 1.25 -19.27 -2.98
CA LYS A 17 1.77 -18.60 -1.78
C LYS A 17 1.54 -17.10 -1.90
N VAL A 18 0.72 -16.55 -1.01
CA VAL A 18 0.26 -15.16 -1.09
C VAL A 18 0.56 -14.43 0.21
N THR A 19 0.98 -13.18 0.11
CA THR A 19 1.02 -12.23 1.22
C THR A 19 0.42 -10.89 0.80
N ILE A 20 0.09 -10.05 1.80
CA ILE A 20 -0.45 -8.71 1.58
C ILE A 20 0.47 -7.69 2.25
N GLN A 21 0.70 -6.56 1.57
CA GLN A 21 1.33 -5.35 2.12
C GLN A 21 0.29 -4.24 2.21
N LYS A 22 0.40 -3.42 3.23
CA LYS A 22 -0.35 -2.17 3.40
C LYS A 22 0.61 -0.98 3.32
N PHE A 23 0.29 -0.03 2.45
CA PHE A 23 0.97 1.26 2.37
C PHE A 23 0.02 2.35 2.83
N ASP A 24 0.41 3.04 3.89
CA ASP A 24 -0.40 4.10 4.51
C ASP A 24 0.18 5.48 4.19
N PRO A 25 -0.61 6.41 3.62
CA PRO A 25 -0.11 7.68 3.14
C PRO A 25 0.14 8.73 4.24
N TYR A 26 -0.15 8.42 5.49
CA TYR A 26 0.13 9.36 6.59
C TYR A 26 1.62 9.49 6.92
N ILE A 27 2.00 10.64 7.50
CA ILE A 27 3.40 11.00 7.83
C ILE A 27 3.91 10.31 9.09
N ASN A 28 3.05 9.76 9.93
CA ASN A 28 3.48 9.01 11.12
C ASN A 28 4.42 7.86 10.72
N ILE A 29 5.45 7.63 11.53
CA ILE A 29 6.41 6.54 11.30
C ILE A 29 5.74 5.18 11.42
N ASP A 30 4.84 5.05 12.39
CA ASP A 30 3.98 3.91 12.64
C ASP A 30 2.67 4.40 13.29
N PRO A 31 1.66 3.54 13.44
CA PRO A 31 0.37 3.92 14.03
C PRO A 31 0.36 3.94 15.56
N GLY A 32 1.46 3.63 16.24
CA GLY A 32 1.50 3.49 17.70
C GLY A 32 1.15 4.77 18.47
N THR A 33 1.32 5.94 17.88
CA THR A 33 0.96 7.23 18.46
C THR A 33 -0.37 7.81 17.93
N LEU A 34 -1.04 7.11 17.02
CA LEU A 34 -2.31 7.55 16.46
C LEU A 34 -3.44 7.42 17.49
N ASN A 35 -4.43 8.30 17.40
CA ASN A 35 -5.61 8.25 18.24
C ASN A 35 -6.47 7.03 17.88
N PRO A 36 -6.70 6.07 18.79
CA PRO A 36 -7.47 4.87 18.50
C PRO A 36 -8.92 5.14 18.08
N TYR A 37 -9.50 6.24 18.55
CA TYR A 37 -10.87 6.62 18.17
C TYR A 37 -11.00 7.09 16.72
N GLU A 38 -9.90 7.55 16.12
CA GLU A 38 -9.87 8.03 14.73
C GLU A 38 -9.36 6.94 13.76
N HIS A 39 -8.39 6.13 14.19
CA HIS A 39 -7.66 5.20 13.31
C HIS A 39 -7.83 3.72 13.69
N GLY A 40 -8.57 3.43 14.76
CA GLY A 40 -8.65 2.07 15.31
C GLY A 40 -7.43 1.72 16.17
N GLU A 41 -7.44 0.51 16.68
CA GLU A 41 -6.35 -0.02 17.49
C GLU A 41 -5.12 -0.37 16.64
N CYS A 42 -3.95 -0.27 17.25
CA CYS A 42 -2.70 -0.69 16.65
C CYS A 42 -2.57 -2.22 16.69
N TYR A 43 -2.15 -2.82 15.59
CA TYR A 43 -1.82 -4.23 15.51
C TYR A 43 -0.31 -4.44 15.65
N VAL A 44 0.12 -5.46 16.39
CA VAL A 44 1.54 -5.78 16.55
C VAL A 44 1.88 -7.04 15.77
N THR A 45 2.80 -6.93 14.83
CA THR A 45 3.26 -8.04 14.01
C THR A 45 4.16 -9.01 14.78
N VAL A 46 4.45 -10.19 14.21
CA VAL A 46 5.26 -11.22 14.87
C VAL A 46 6.66 -10.75 15.26
N ASP A 47 7.22 -9.76 14.55
CA ASP A 47 8.52 -9.15 14.84
C ASP A 47 8.44 -7.89 15.73
N GLY A 48 7.30 -7.67 16.40
CA GLY A 48 7.10 -6.59 17.37
C GLY A 48 6.88 -5.21 16.75
N HIS A 49 6.59 -5.13 15.45
CA HIS A 49 6.30 -3.86 14.78
C HIS A 49 4.84 -3.46 14.98
N GLU A 50 4.63 -2.21 15.42
CA GLU A 50 3.30 -1.59 15.45
C GLU A 50 2.85 -1.25 14.04
N ALA A 51 1.69 -1.74 13.66
CA ALA A 51 1.16 -1.68 12.30
C ALA A 51 -0.32 -1.28 12.30
N ASP A 52 -0.83 -0.92 11.13
CA ASP A 52 -2.25 -0.71 10.92
C ASP A 52 -3.07 -1.97 11.22
N LEU A 53 -4.27 -1.78 11.76
CA LEU A 53 -5.19 -2.87 12.14
C LEU A 53 -5.52 -3.80 10.97
N ASP A 54 -5.48 -3.31 9.74
CA ASP A 54 -5.72 -4.10 8.54
C ASP A 54 -4.80 -5.34 8.45
N LEU A 55 -3.58 -5.27 8.99
CA LEU A 55 -2.68 -6.42 9.00
C LEU A 55 -3.24 -7.59 9.80
N GLY A 56 -3.87 -7.31 10.92
CA GLY A 56 -4.57 -8.34 11.71
C GLY A 56 -5.71 -9.00 10.94
N HIS A 57 -6.43 -8.23 10.13
CA HIS A 57 -7.46 -8.78 9.25
C HIS A 57 -6.86 -9.66 8.16
N TYR A 58 -5.74 -9.24 7.53
CA TYR A 58 -5.06 -10.05 6.52
C TYR A 58 -4.55 -11.37 7.10
N GLU A 59 -3.93 -11.34 8.27
CA GLU A 59 -3.48 -12.56 8.95
C GLU A 59 -4.64 -13.52 9.22
N ARG A 60 -5.77 -12.99 9.68
CA ARG A 60 -6.97 -13.78 9.95
C ARG A 60 -7.53 -14.45 8.70
N PHE A 61 -7.61 -13.70 7.57
CA PHE A 61 -8.14 -14.23 6.31
C PHE A 61 -7.20 -15.24 5.66
N LEU A 62 -5.90 -14.94 5.65
CA LEU A 62 -4.92 -15.73 4.93
C LEU A 62 -4.27 -16.83 5.78
N ASN A 63 -4.41 -16.76 7.10
CA ASN A 63 -3.69 -17.62 8.03
C ASN A 63 -2.16 -17.58 7.79
N VAL A 64 -1.62 -16.39 7.61
CA VAL A 64 -0.18 -16.13 7.43
C VAL A 64 0.26 -15.06 8.41
N GLN A 65 1.49 -15.14 8.88
CA GLN A 65 2.09 -14.12 9.73
C GLN A 65 2.60 -12.96 8.88
N THR A 66 2.45 -11.75 9.41
CA THR A 66 3.01 -10.53 8.83
C THR A 66 4.16 -10.01 9.67
N THR A 67 4.98 -9.19 9.05
CA THR A 67 6.15 -8.56 9.65
C THR A 67 6.14 -7.05 9.33
N ARG A 68 7.09 -6.34 9.90
CA ARG A 68 7.32 -4.92 9.59
C ARG A 68 7.43 -4.61 8.08
N ALA A 69 7.77 -5.58 7.24
CA ALA A 69 7.84 -5.42 5.79
C ALA A 69 6.45 -5.39 5.13
N ASN A 70 5.41 -5.81 5.84
CA ASN A 70 4.04 -5.83 5.34
C ASN A 70 3.29 -4.51 5.60
N ASN A 71 3.81 -3.59 6.42
CA ASN A 71 3.22 -2.28 6.64
C ASN A 71 4.26 -1.18 6.45
N ILE A 72 4.00 -0.25 5.58
CA ILE A 72 4.89 0.87 5.26
C ILE A 72 4.09 2.16 5.27
N THR A 73 4.58 3.16 6.01
CA THR A 73 4.00 4.49 6.04
C THR A 73 4.81 5.47 5.19
N THR A 74 4.19 6.56 4.75
CA THR A 74 4.90 7.68 4.12
C THR A 74 6.04 8.17 5.00
N GLY A 75 5.81 8.31 6.31
CA GLY A 75 6.83 8.76 7.26
C GLY A 75 8.07 7.88 7.24
N ARG A 76 7.91 6.56 7.21
CA ARG A 76 9.06 5.62 7.11
C ARG A 76 9.80 5.74 5.79
N ILE A 77 9.11 5.94 4.68
CA ILE A 77 9.73 6.16 3.36
C ILE A 77 10.59 7.43 3.40
N TYR A 78 10.02 8.54 3.82
CA TYR A 78 10.73 9.82 3.90
C TYR A 78 11.90 9.77 4.88
N GLN A 79 11.70 9.19 6.06
CA GLN A 79 12.78 9.01 7.04
C GLN A 79 13.95 8.20 6.47
N SER A 80 13.65 7.12 5.72
CA SER A 80 14.68 6.32 5.06
C SER A 80 15.49 7.15 4.08
N VAL A 81 14.83 7.94 3.23
CA VAL A 81 15.48 8.78 2.22
C VAL A 81 16.27 9.90 2.89
N ILE A 82 15.71 10.57 3.90
CA ILE A 82 16.41 11.63 4.65
C ILE A 82 17.65 11.07 5.35
N ASN A 83 17.54 9.91 5.98
CA ASN A 83 18.69 9.28 6.64
C ASN A 83 19.81 8.93 5.65
N LYS A 84 19.48 8.47 4.44
CA LYS A 84 20.45 8.23 3.37
C LYS A 84 21.12 9.54 2.90
N GLU A 85 20.32 10.60 2.74
CA GLU A 85 20.84 11.92 2.39
C GLU A 85 21.85 12.40 3.45
N ARG A 86 21.48 12.33 4.74
CA ARG A 86 22.38 12.74 5.84
C ARG A 86 23.66 11.92 5.94
N LYS A 87 23.64 10.65 5.49
CA LYS A 87 24.83 9.79 5.40
C LYS A 87 25.69 10.05 4.17
N GLY A 88 25.20 10.82 3.21
CA GLY A 88 25.91 11.10 1.97
C GLY A 88 25.71 10.04 0.88
N ASP A 89 24.77 9.14 1.01
CA ASP A 89 24.53 8.04 0.06
C ASP A 89 24.17 8.54 -1.35
N TYR A 90 23.73 9.78 -1.48
CA TYR A 90 23.38 10.40 -2.77
C TYR A 90 24.51 11.24 -3.38
N LEU A 91 25.71 11.25 -2.78
CA LEU A 91 26.91 11.86 -3.33
C LEU A 91 26.73 13.34 -3.76
N GLY A 92 26.01 14.13 -2.96
CA GLY A 92 25.77 15.55 -3.21
C GLY A 92 24.69 15.86 -4.26
N LYS A 93 23.99 14.85 -4.76
CA LYS A 93 22.85 15.07 -5.68
C LYS A 93 21.68 15.71 -4.94
N THR A 94 20.89 16.52 -5.66
CA THR A 94 19.60 17.01 -5.16
C THR A 94 18.64 15.83 -4.99
N VAL A 95 18.12 15.65 -3.77
CA VAL A 95 17.16 14.59 -3.43
C VAL A 95 15.74 15.12 -3.64
N GLN A 96 14.95 14.42 -4.44
CA GLN A 96 13.60 14.83 -4.86
C GLN A 96 12.61 13.69 -4.66
N VAL A 97 11.30 14.01 -4.73
CA VAL A 97 10.25 12.99 -4.65
C VAL A 97 10.41 11.97 -5.79
N VAL A 98 10.61 12.44 -7.01
CA VAL A 98 11.00 11.60 -8.14
C VAL A 98 12.45 11.92 -8.46
N PRO A 99 13.38 10.95 -8.46
CA PRO A 99 13.14 9.51 -8.29
C PRO A 99 13.27 8.94 -6.85
N HIS A 100 13.79 9.70 -5.88
CA HIS A 100 14.33 9.12 -4.63
C HIS A 100 13.24 8.53 -3.72
N ILE A 101 12.10 9.23 -3.54
CA ILE A 101 10.96 8.71 -2.77
C ILE A 101 10.27 7.59 -3.54
N THR A 102 10.06 7.77 -4.85
CA THR A 102 9.42 6.72 -5.68
C THR A 102 10.26 5.45 -5.74
N ASP A 103 11.59 5.54 -5.83
CA ASP A 103 12.49 4.40 -5.80
C ASP A 103 12.45 3.67 -4.44
N GLU A 104 12.39 4.42 -3.34
CA GLU A 104 12.26 3.83 -2.01
C GLU A 104 10.91 3.12 -1.83
N ILE A 105 9.81 3.67 -2.35
CA ILE A 105 8.50 3.01 -2.38
C ILE A 105 8.59 1.72 -3.21
N LYS A 106 9.10 1.78 -4.43
CA LYS A 106 9.26 0.61 -5.30
C LYS A 106 10.14 -0.48 -4.69
N ARG A 107 11.20 -0.08 -4.00
CA ARG A 107 12.06 -1.01 -3.25
C ARG A 107 11.27 -1.77 -2.19
N ASN A 108 10.45 -1.06 -1.41
CA ASN A 108 9.61 -1.69 -0.38
C ASN A 108 8.51 -2.57 -0.96
N VAL A 109 7.88 -2.19 -2.08
CA VAL A 109 6.92 -3.05 -2.79
C VAL A 109 7.56 -4.38 -3.21
N LYS A 110 8.77 -4.33 -3.76
CA LYS A 110 9.50 -5.52 -4.24
C LYS A 110 10.11 -6.36 -3.12
N LEU A 111 10.23 -5.81 -1.90
CA LEU A 111 10.99 -6.43 -0.81
C LEU A 111 10.47 -7.82 -0.42
N LEU A 112 9.16 -7.96 -0.24
CA LEU A 112 8.56 -9.24 0.17
C LEU A 112 8.71 -10.32 -0.92
N GLY A 113 8.51 -9.95 -2.18
CA GLY A 113 8.69 -10.87 -3.29
C GLY A 113 10.13 -11.31 -3.48
N SER A 114 11.11 -10.41 -3.24
CA SER A 114 12.54 -10.72 -3.38
C SER A 114 13.10 -11.52 -2.19
N LYS A 115 12.64 -11.21 -0.97
CA LYS A 115 13.15 -11.84 0.27
C LYS A 115 12.47 -13.17 0.57
N TYR A 116 11.18 -13.28 0.28
CA TYR A 116 10.38 -14.46 0.56
C TYR A 116 9.77 -14.98 -0.75
N LYS A 117 9.78 -16.28 -0.97
CA LYS A 117 9.29 -16.91 -2.20
C LYS A 117 7.75 -16.93 -2.23
N PHE A 118 7.11 -15.78 -2.34
CA PHE A 118 5.68 -15.65 -2.61
C PHE A 118 5.43 -15.65 -4.12
N ASP A 119 4.34 -16.29 -4.53
CA ASP A 119 3.87 -16.25 -5.92
C ASP A 119 3.13 -14.94 -6.20
N PHE A 120 2.42 -14.41 -5.20
CA PHE A 120 1.72 -13.14 -5.25
C PHE A 120 1.98 -12.28 -4.01
N VAL A 121 2.28 -11.02 -4.24
CA VAL A 121 2.29 -9.97 -3.22
C VAL A 121 1.20 -8.98 -3.59
N ILE A 122 0.16 -8.90 -2.78
CA ILE A 122 -0.92 -7.92 -2.94
C ILE A 122 -0.53 -6.68 -2.17
N THR A 123 -0.28 -5.57 -2.86
CA THR A 123 0.04 -4.29 -2.22
C THR A 123 -1.21 -3.42 -2.21
N GLU A 124 -1.77 -3.18 -1.04
CA GLU A 124 -2.87 -2.26 -0.85
C GLU A 124 -2.34 -0.88 -0.52
N ILE A 125 -2.69 0.11 -1.34
CA ILE A 125 -2.37 1.51 -1.11
C ILE A 125 -3.56 2.14 -0.39
N GLY A 126 -3.32 2.68 0.79
CA GLY A 126 -4.30 3.44 1.56
C GLY A 126 -4.58 4.82 0.95
N GLY A 127 -5.63 5.47 1.44
CA GLY A 127 -6.06 6.77 0.95
C GLY A 127 -6.94 6.68 -0.31
N THR A 128 -7.19 7.83 -0.90
CA THR A 128 -8.08 7.97 -2.06
C THR A 128 -7.27 8.41 -3.27
N VAL A 129 -7.57 7.85 -4.45
CA VAL A 129 -6.98 8.31 -5.71
C VAL A 129 -7.36 9.77 -5.95
N GLY A 130 -6.37 10.62 -6.14
CA GLY A 130 -6.53 12.07 -6.29
C GLY A 130 -6.09 12.88 -5.08
N ASP A 131 -5.91 12.24 -3.91
CA ASP A 131 -5.36 12.90 -2.73
C ASP A 131 -3.85 13.15 -2.89
N ILE A 132 -3.39 14.29 -2.40
CA ILE A 132 -1.99 14.72 -2.46
C ILE A 132 -1.05 13.69 -1.83
N GLU A 133 -1.45 13.12 -0.71
CA GLU A 133 -0.66 12.13 0.03
C GLU A 133 -0.42 10.84 -0.77
N SER A 134 -1.33 10.49 -1.67
CA SER A 134 -1.26 9.27 -2.45
C SER A 134 -0.44 9.41 -3.73
N LEU A 135 -0.14 10.64 -4.19
CA LEU A 135 0.54 10.89 -5.45
C LEU A 135 1.88 10.16 -5.60
N PRO A 136 2.80 10.15 -4.59
CA PRO A 136 4.07 9.43 -4.73
C PRO A 136 3.87 7.91 -4.88
N PHE A 137 2.84 7.35 -4.24
CA PHE A 137 2.51 5.92 -4.37
C PHE A 137 1.95 5.62 -5.76
N ILE A 138 1.02 6.44 -6.26
CA ILE A 138 0.43 6.27 -7.60
C ILE A 138 1.51 6.37 -8.69
N GLU A 139 2.40 7.37 -8.59
CA GLU A 139 3.54 7.49 -9.50
C GLU A 139 4.47 6.26 -9.42
N SER A 140 4.72 5.75 -8.22
CA SER A 140 5.52 4.54 -8.04
C SER A 140 4.87 3.31 -8.69
N VAL A 141 3.54 3.18 -8.61
CA VAL A 141 2.78 2.09 -9.26
C VAL A 141 2.87 2.22 -10.78
N ARG A 142 2.76 3.44 -11.34
CA ARG A 142 2.93 3.70 -12.77
C ARG A 142 4.31 3.22 -13.23
N GLN A 143 5.37 3.57 -12.50
CA GLN A 143 6.72 3.11 -12.79
C GLN A 143 6.88 1.59 -12.67
N LEU A 144 6.34 0.99 -11.58
CA LEU A 144 6.35 -0.46 -11.40
C LEU A 144 5.64 -1.20 -12.52
N LYS A 145 4.51 -0.67 -12.99
CA LYS A 145 3.78 -1.26 -14.12
C LYS A 145 4.63 -1.28 -15.37
N TRP A 146 5.40 -0.24 -15.61
CA TRP A 146 6.37 -0.19 -16.70
C TRP A 146 7.54 -1.17 -16.51
N GLU A 147 8.15 -1.18 -15.30
CA GLU A 147 9.31 -2.01 -14.99
C GLU A 147 9.00 -3.52 -15.01
N LEU A 148 7.84 -3.92 -14.49
CA LEU A 148 7.46 -5.32 -14.28
C LEU A 148 6.55 -5.86 -15.39
N GLY A 149 6.00 -5.00 -16.22
CA GLY A 149 5.14 -5.38 -17.35
C GLY A 149 3.95 -6.27 -16.92
N LYS A 150 3.88 -7.46 -17.49
CA LYS A 150 2.83 -8.45 -17.19
C LYS A 150 2.83 -8.98 -15.75
N ASN A 151 3.92 -8.80 -15.02
CA ASN A 151 4.04 -9.24 -13.62
C ASN A 151 3.49 -8.20 -12.62
N CYS A 152 2.95 -7.09 -13.10
CA CYS A 152 2.29 -6.08 -12.27
C CYS A 152 0.86 -5.85 -12.77
N LEU A 153 -0.12 -6.17 -11.95
CA LEU A 153 -1.54 -5.90 -12.20
C LEU A 153 -2.02 -4.82 -11.23
N CYS A 154 -2.66 -3.79 -11.77
CA CYS A 154 -3.30 -2.75 -10.97
C CYS A 154 -4.80 -3.01 -10.89
N VAL A 155 -5.34 -2.99 -9.68
CA VAL A 155 -6.77 -3.10 -9.41
C VAL A 155 -7.22 -1.79 -8.78
N HIS A 156 -8.05 -1.04 -9.49
CA HIS A 156 -8.61 0.23 -9.02
C HIS A 156 -10.03 0.00 -8.48
N LEU A 157 -10.20 0.22 -7.19
CA LEU A 157 -11.51 0.13 -6.54
C LEU A 157 -12.21 1.49 -6.62
N THR A 158 -13.47 1.46 -7.03
CA THR A 158 -14.33 2.66 -7.11
C THR A 158 -15.66 2.40 -6.45
N TYR A 159 -16.36 3.47 -6.11
CA TYR A 159 -17.66 3.40 -5.46
C TYR A 159 -18.78 3.80 -6.42
N VAL A 160 -19.74 2.91 -6.60
CA VAL A 160 -20.96 3.15 -7.39
C VAL A 160 -22.17 3.09 -6.45
N PRO A 161 -22.59 4.23 -5.83
CA PRO A 161 -23.70 4.21 -4.90
C PRO A 161 -25.03 4.02 -5.63
N TYR A 162 -25.90 3.23 -5.00
CA TYR A 162 -27.30 3.14 -5.37
C TYR A 162 -28.12 4.10 -4.51
N ILE A 163 -28.84 5.02 -5.14
CA ILE A 163 -29.72 5.96 -4.45
C ILE A 163 -31.14 5.42 -4.45
N ALA A 164 -31.57 4.88 -3.33
CA ALA A 164 -32.87 4.20 -3.21
C ALA A 164 -34.06 5.12 -3.55
N ALA A 165 -34.02 6.39 -3.13
CA ALA A 165 -35.09 7.37 -3.43
C ALA A 165 -35.22 7.66 -4.92
N ALA A 166 -34.13 7.67 -5.67
CA ALA A 166 -34.12 7.90 -7.12
C ALA A 166 -34.15 6.60 -7.94
N LYS A 167 -34.03 5.45 -7.28
CA LYS A 167 -33.97 4.09 -7.90
C LYS A 167 -32.90 3.99 -9.00
N GLU A 168 -31.75 4.62 -8.80
CA GLU A 168 -30.68 4.64 -9.79
C GLU A 168 -29.29 4.53 -9.18
N TYR A 169 -28.31 4.07 -9.97
CA TYR A 169 -26.89 4.11 -9.65
C TYR A 169 -26.26 5.44 -10.05
N LYS A 170 -25.37 5.97 -9.22
CA LYS A 170 -24.58 7.16 -9.52
C LYS A 170 -23.17 6.77 -9.89
N THR A 171 -22.75 7.10 -11.13
CA THR A 171 -21.43 6.73 -11.67
C THR A 171 -20.40 7.85 -11.62
N LYS A 172 -20.80 9.08 -11.28
CA LYS A 172 -19.88 10.23 -11.22
C LYS A 172 -18.70 10.03 -10.28
N PRO A 173 -18.82 9.46 -9.07
CA PRO A 173 -17.66 9.19 -8.21
C PRO A 173 -16.62 8.30 -8.89
N THR A 174 -17.07 7.23 -9.54
CA THR A 174 -16.21 6.34 -10.34
C THR A 174 -15.54 7.08 -11.48
N GLN A 175 -16.29 7.87 -12.26
CA GLN A 175 -15.73 8.63 -13.38
C GLN A 175 -14.64 9.60 -12.93
N HIS A 176 -14.86 10.31 -11.82
CA HIS A 176 -13.86 11.21 -11.24
C HIS A 176 -12.61 10.47 -10.79
N SER A 177 -12.76 9.37 -10.05
CA SER A 177 -11.63 8.58 -9.56
C SER A 177 -10.81 7.99 -10.71
N VAL A 178 -11.47 7.46 -11.75
CA VAL A 178 -10.78 6.95 -12.95
C VAL A 178 -10.02 8.05 -13.67
N LYS A 179 -10.62 9.23 -13.83
CA LYS A 179 -9.96 10.38 -14.47
C LYS A 179 -8.71 10.84 -13.71
N GLN A 180 -8.71 10.75 -12.38
CA GLN A 180 -7.54 11.12 -11.56
C GLN A 180 -6.41 10.08 -11.64
N LEU A 181 -6.73 8.83 -11.97
CA LEU A 181 -5.75 7.76 -12.10
C LEU A 181 -5.11 7.71 -13.50
N GLN A 182 -5.78 8.17 -14.53
CA GLN A 182 -5.31 8.21 -15.92
C GLN A 182 -4.27 9.30 -16.16
#